data_da72dd7f22893f9f02c6327d599ebd96
#
_entry.id   da72dd7f22893f9f02c6327d599ebd96
#
_cell.length_a   1.000
_cell.length_b   1.000
_cell.length_c   1.000
_cell.angle_alpha   90.00
_cell.angle_beta   90.00
_cell.angle_gamma   90.00
#
_symmetry.space_group_name_H-M   'P 1'
#
loop_
_entity.id
_entity.type
_entity.pdbx_description
1 polymer ?
#
loop_
_entity_poly.entity_id
_entity_poly.type
_entity_poly.pdbx_seq_one_letter_code
_entity_poly.pdbx_strand_id
1 'polypeptide(L)'
;MSLLREALMPDSRDDLLNLLTKLDEIPSKLKHQLADMGLEKPSLPDELTPNFKNMLQYTRQSLDALTHAVDCLFSNLRSVRLYVEEVSRQESEVDRYEKELLKDVFENQNLDLARQYQLKTIIKELGSISNLAEDVGDAVLIIASKLGT
;
A
#
# COMPACT_ATOMS: atom_id res chain seq x y z
N MET A 1 -21.55 11.68 18.29
CA MET A 1 -21.08 10.44 18.93
C MET A 1 -19.58 10.33 18.75
N SER A 2 -18.86 10.00 19.79
CA SER A 2 -17.41 9.89 19.70
C SER A 2 -16.98 8.46 19.33
N LEU A 3 -15.92 8.34 18.55
CA LEU A 3 -15.30 7.06 18.24
C LEU A 3 -14.91 6.29 19.51
N LEU A 4 -14.50 7.00 20.54
CA LEU A 4 -14.14 6.41 21.83
C LEU A 4 -15.31 5.66 22.46
N ARG A 5 -16.52 6.22 22.38
CA ARG A 5 -17.74 5.58 22.90
C ARG A 5 -18.06 4.31 22.13
N GLU A 6 -17.95 4.36 20.79
CA GLU A 6 -18.18 3.19 19.94
C GLU A 6 -17.10 2.12 20.17
N ALA A 7 -15.86 2.52 20.45
CA ALA A 7 -14.77 1.60 20.73
C ALA A 7 -14.97 0.78 22.01
N LEU A 8 -15.87 1.18 22.89
CA LEU A 8 -16.23 0.40 24.06
C LEU A 8 -17.16 -0.78 23.75
N MET A 9 -17.80 -0.76 22.57
CA MET A 9 -18.61 -1.89 22.09
C MET A 9 -17.67 -3.01 21.61
N PRO A 10 -17.98 -4.30 21.94
CA PRO A 10 -17.08 -5.42 21.58
C PRO A 10 -16.72 -5.49 20.10
N ASP A 11 -17.69 -5.36 19.22
CA ASP A 11 -17.46 -5.43 17.76
C ASP A 11 -16.57 -4.28 17.26
N SER A 12 -16.78 -3.07 17.78
CA SER A 12 -15.99 -1.90 17.42
C SER A 12 -14.56 -2.01 17.94
N ARG A 13 -14.36 -2.63 19.10
CA ARG A 13 -13.01 -2.88 19.61
C ARG A 13 -12.21 -3.79 18.72
N ASP A 14 -12.83 -4.90 18.29
CA ASP A 14 -12.17 -5.88 17.41
C ASP A 14 -11.82 -5.23 16.06
N ASP A 15 -12.72 -4.44 15.50
CA ASP A 15 -12.48 -3.71 14.27
C ASP A 15 -11.33 -2.72 14.40
N LEU A 16 -11.27 -1.97 15.50
CA LEU A 16 -10.20 -1.01 15.76
C LEU A 16 -8.86 -1.70 15.97
N LEU A 17 -8.84 -2.81 16.71
CA LEU A 17 -7.62 -3.59 16.93
C LEU A 17 -7.11 -4.16 15.60
N ASN A 18 -8.02 -4.69 14.76
CA ASN A 18 -7.68 -5.18 13.44
C ASN A 18 -7.10 -4.06 12.56
N LEU A 19 -7.72 -2.88 12.58
CA LEU A 19 -7.23 -1.71 11.84
C LEU A 19 -5.83 -1.32 12.30
N LEU A 20 -5.61 -1.21 13.60
CA LEU A 20 -4.30 -0.84 14.17
C LEU A 20 -3.23 -1.86 13.80
N THR A 21 -3.54 -3.15 13.86
CA THR A 21 -2.63 -4.21 13.47
C THR A 21 -2.24 -4.10 12.00
N LYS A 22 -3.21 -3.89 11.13
CA LYS A 22 -2.95 -3.73 9.68
C LYS A 22 -2.17 -2.46 9.36
N LEU A 23 -2.49 -1.34 10.02
CA LEU A 23 -1.75 -0.09 9.85
C LEU A 23 -0.28 -0.26 10.24
N ASP A 24 0.00 -1.00 11.30
CA ASP A 24 1.37 -1.24 11.78
C ASP A 24 2.19 -2.11 10.82
N GLU A 25 1.54 -2.93 10.01
CA GLU A 25 2.22 -3.75 8.99
C GLU A 25 2.89 -2.92 7.89
N ILE A 26 2.36 -1.74 7.55
CA ILE A 26 2.88 -0.92 6.47
C ILE A 26 4.30 -0.42 6.77
N PRO A 27 4.56 0.31 7.87
CA PRO A 27 5.92 0.74 8.17
C PRO A 27 6.86 -0.42 8.42
N SER A 28 6.37 -1.52 9.00
CA SER A 28 7.16 -2.74 9.21
C SER A 28 7.64 -3.33 7.88
N LYS A 29 6.76 -3.45 6.90
CA LYS A 29 7.12 -3.93 5.56
C LYS A 29 8.13 -3.02 4.88
N LEU A 30 7.91 -1.71 4.92
CA LEU A 30 8.83 -0.73 4.32
C LEU A 30 10.21 -0.82 4.96
N LYS A 31 10.27 -0.94 6.27
CA LYS A 31 11.53 -1.08 7.01
C LYS A 31 12.30 -2.32 6.56
N HIS A 32 11.64 -3.46 6.44
CA HIS A 32 12.27 -4.71 6.00
C HIS A 32 12.77 -4.61 4.56
N GLN A 33 11.97 -4.03 3.66
CA GLN A 33 12.36 -3.84 2.26
C GLN A 33 13.58 -2.94 2.13
N LEU A 34 13.63 -1.84 2.88
CA LEU A 34 14.77 -0.94 2.87
C LEU A 34 16.03 -1.61 3.42
N ALA A 35 15.88 -2.43 4.47
CA ALA A 35 17.01 -3.18 5.04
C ALA A 35 17.55 -4.20 4.02
N ASP A 36 16.69 -4.93 3.33
CA ASP A 36 17.09 -5.90 2.31
C ASP A 36 17.78 -5.20 1.13
N MET A 37 17.26 -4.09 0.67
CA MET A 37 17.87 -3.31 -0.40
C MET A 37 19.25 -2.77 0.00
N GLY A 38 19.41 -2.36 1.27
CA GLY A 38 20.69 -1.92 1.80
C GLY A 38 21.75 -3.03 1.84
N LEU A 39 21.33 -4.27 2.10
CA LEU A 39 22.20 -5.45 2.07
C LEU A 39 22.52 -5.91 0.65
N GLU A 40 21.52 -6.01 -0.20
CA GLU A 40 21.67 -6.54 -1.55
C GLU A 40 22.28 -5.55 -2.53
N LYS A 41 22.10 -4.24 -2.29
CA LYS A 41 22.58 -3.15 -3.15
C LYS A 41 22.21 -3.38 -4.63
N PRO A 42 20.91 -3.53 -4.94
CA PRO A 42 20.48 -3.83 -6.30
C PRO A 42 20.82 -2.68 -7.24
N SER A 43 21.12 -3.04 -8.49
CA SER A 43 21.33 -2.08 -9.57
C SER A 43 20.14 -2.11 -10.51
N LEU A 44 19.50 -0.95 -10.69
CA LEU A 44 18.38 -0.81 -11.61
C LEU A 44 18.88 -0.30 -12.95
N PRO A 45 18.62 -1.01 -14.07
CA PRO A 45 18.94 -0.48 -15.39
C PRO A 45 18.26 0.87 -15.64
N ASP A 46 18.97 1.78 -16.30
CA ASP A 46 18.49 3.14 -16.54
C ASP A 46 17.15 3.17 -17.28
N GLU A 47 16.96 2.25 -18.24
CA GLU A 47 15.74 2.15 -19.03
C GLU A 47 14.50 1.75 -18.22
N LEU A 48 14.68 1.16 -17.03
CA LEU A 48 13.57 0.78 -16.13
C LEU A 48 13.25 1.87 -15.13
N THR A 49 14.11 2.87 -14.98
CA THR A 49 13.98 3.91 -13.95
C THR A 49 12.67 4.71 -14.06
N PRO A 50 12.22 5.15 -15.25
CA PRO A 50 10.97 5.92 -15.33
C PRO A 50 9.75 5.17 -14.80
N ASN A 51 9.56 3.92 -15.19
CA ASN A 51 8.43 3.11 -14.72
C ASN A 51 8.55 2.75 -13.24
N PHE A 52 9.76 2.54 -12.76
CA PHE A 52 10.00 2.30 -11.34
C PHE A 52 9.62 3.53 -10.51
N LYS A 53 10.00 4.74 -10.95
CA LYS A 53 9.61 5.98 -10.30
C LYS A 53 8.10 6.20 -10.32
N ASN A 54 7.44 5.88 -11.43
CA ASN A 54 5.98 5.98 -11.53
C ASN A 54 5.30 5.03 -10.54
N MET A 55 5.79 3.80 -10.43
CA MET A 55 5.28 2.83 -9.46
C MET A 55 5.41 3.37 -8.03
N LEU A 56 6.57 3.92 -7.68
CA LEU A 56 6.79 4.52 -6.35
C LEU A 56 5.86 5.71 -6.09
N GLN A 57 5.64 6.55 -7.10
CA GLN A 57 4.75 7.71 -7.00
C GLN A 57 3.31 7.27 -6.69
N TYR A 58 2.79 6.29 -7.42
CA TYR A 58 1.44 5.79 -7.18
C TYR A 58 1.32 5.04 -5.84
N THR A 59 2.38 4.34 -5.42
CA THR A 59 2.43 3.74 -4.08
C THR A 59 2.31 4.84 -3.01
N ARG A 60 3.07 5.91 -3.14
CA ARG A 60 2.97 7.06 -2.23
C ARG A 60 1.57 7.66 -2.23
N GLN A 61 0.98 7.84 -3.40
CA GLN A 61 -0.37 8.41 -3.51
C GLN A 61 -1.42 7.50 -2.86
N SER A 62 -1.25 6.18 -2.93
CA SER A 62 -2.13 5.24 -2.24
C SER A 62 -2.03 5.39 -0.72
N LEU A 63 -0.83 5.57 -0.20
CA LEU A 63 -0.60 5.79 1.25
C LEU A 63 -1.14 7.15 1.71
N ASP A 64 -0.97 8.20 0.90
CA ASP A 64 -1.54 9.52 1.19
C ASP A 64 -3.07 9.46 1.25
N ALA A 65 -3.70 8.79 0.29
CA ALA A 65 -5.15 8.59 0.28
C ALA A 65 -5.62 7.80 1.50
N LEU A 66 -4.88 6.76 1.90
CA LEU A 66 -5.17 5.98 3.09
C LEU A 66 -5.11 6.85 4.35
N THR A 67 -4.11 7.70 4.46
CA THR A 67 -3.98 8.64 5.59
C THR A 67 -5.21 9.55 5.68
N HIS A 68 -5.67 10.08 4.55
CA HIS A 68 -6.90 10.88 4.51
C HIS A 68 -8.14 10.07 4.90
N ALA A 69 -8.23 8.82 4.47
CA ALA A 69 -9.34 7.95 4.86
C ALA A 69 -9.39 7.73 6.36
N VAL A 70 -8.23 7.46 6.98
CA VAL A 70 -8.12 7.28 8.44
C VAL A 70 -8.50 8.56 9.17
N ASP A 71 -8.01 9.70 8.73
CA ASP A 71 -8.35 11.01 9.32
C ASP A 71 -9.87 11.26 9.26
N CYS A 72 -10.52 10.87 8.17
CA CYS A 72 -11.95 11.03 7.99
C CYS A 72 -12.79 10.20 8.97
N LEU A 73 -12.27 9.10 9.52
CA LEU A 73 -12.95 8.36 10.58
C LEU A 73 -13.22 9.23 11.80
N PHE A 74 -12.37 10.22 12.06
CA PHE A 74 -12.42 11.08 13.24
C PHE A 74 -13.04 12.44 12.94
N SER A 75 -13.19 12.82 11.68
CA SER A 75 -13.59 14.18 11.31
C SER A 75 -14.77 14.24 10.33
N ASN A 76 -14.87 13.31 9.39
CA ASN A 76 -15.89 13.33 8.33
C ASN A 76 -16.14 11.94 7.77
N LEU A 77 -17.03 11.20 8.41
CA LEU A 77 -17.38 9.82 8.01
C LEU A 77 -17.87 9.71 6.56
N ARG A 78 -18.55 10.74 6.06
CA ARG A 78 -19.09 10.74 4.70
C ARG A 78 -17.99 10.74 3.62
N SER A 79 -16.81 11.27 3.94
CA SER A 79 -15.70 11.34 3.01
C SER A 79 -14.81 10.10 3.02
N VAL A 80 -15.00 9.17 3.95
CA VAL A 80 -14.17 7.95 4.04
C VAL A 80 -14.21 7.16 2.73
N ARG A 81 -15.40 6.89 2.21
CA ARG A 81 -15.55 6.11 0.97
C ARG A 81 -14.79 6.73 -0.20
N LEU A 82 -14.83 8.05 -0.32
CA LEU A 82 -14.13 8.76 -1.38
C LEU A 82 -12.62 8.47 -1.38
N TYR A 83 -12.01 8.53 -0.20
CA TYR A 83 -10.57 8.28 -0.05
C TYR A 83 -10.20 6.80 -0.15
N VAL A 84 -11.08 5.91 0.32
CA VAL A 84 -10.89 4.46 0.14
C VAL A 84 -10.93 4.08 -1.34
N GLU A 85 -11.84 4.66 -2.11
CA GLU A 85 -11.89 4.48 -3.57
C GLU A 85 -10.63 5.03 -4.24
N GLU A 86 -10.08 6.13 -3.74
CA GLU A 86 -8.82 6.69 -4.23
C GLU A 86 -7.65 5.74 -3.97
N VAL A 87 -7.58 5.12 -2.77
CA VAL A 87 -6.57 4.08 -2.47
C VAL A 87 -6.62 2.98 -3.52
N SER A 88 -7.80 2.45 -3.82
CA SER A 88 -7.98 1.39 -4.83
C SER A 88 -7.56 1.85 -6.23
N ARG A 89 -7.87 3.08 -6.58
CA ARG A 89 -7.49 3.65 -7.89
C ARG A 89 -5.98 3.73 -8.04
N GLN A 90 -5.29 4.21 -7.01
CA GLN A 90 -3.83 4.30 -7.02
C GLN A 90 -3.19 2.91 -7.01
N GLU A 91 -3.76 1.96 -6.26
CA GLU A 91 -3.29 0.57 -6.25
C GLU A 91 -3.37 -0.06 -7.65
N SER A 92 -4.43 0.19 -8.39
CA SER A 92 -4.57 -0.30 -9.76
C SER A 92 -3.46 0.23 -10.67
N GLU A 93 -3.04 1.48 -10.50
CA GLU A 93 -1.91 2.05 -11.24
C GLU A 93 -0.58 1.39 -10.83
N VAL A 94 -0.37 1.14 -9.54
CA VAL A 94 0.80 0.41 -9.06
C VAL A 94 0.86 -0.97 -9.70
N ASP A 95 -0.25 -1.69 -9.70
CA ASP A 95 -0.35 -3.03 -10.29
C ASP A 95 -0.02 -3.02 -11.79
N ARG A 96 -0.47 -2.01 -12.50
CA ARG A 96 -0.16 -1.85 -13.94
C ARG A 96 1.33 -1.65 -14.17
N TYR A 97 1.98 -0.76 -13.42
CA TYR A 97 3.42 -0.53 -13.53
C TYR A 97 4.24 -1.72 -13.06
N GLU A 98 3.78 -2.43 -12.03
CA GLU A 98 4.41 -3.67 -11.58
C GLU A 98 4.49 -4.68 -12.71
N LYS A 99 3.40 -4.91 -13.41
CA LYS A 99 3.34 -5.86 -14.54
C LYS A 99 4.24 -5.42 -15.69
N GLU A 100 4.23 -4.14 -16.04
CA GLU A 100 5.10 -3.60 -17.08
C GLU A 100 6.58 -3.75 -16.71
N LEU A 101 6.94 -3.43 -15.48
CA LEU A 101 8.32 -3.57 -14.99
C LEU A 101 8.79 -5.02 -14.99
N LEU A 102 7.95 -5.94 -14.54
CA LEU A 102 8.31 -7.37 -14.55
C LEU A 102 8.54 -7.87 -15.97
N LYS A 103 7.71 -7.46 -16.92
CA LYS A 103 7.90 -7.78 -18.33
C LYS A 103 9.23 -7.23 -18.82
N ASP A 104 9.52 -5.96 -18.58
CA ASP A 104 10.74 -5.30 -18.99
C ASP A 104 11.99 -5.96 -18.40
N VAL A 105 11.92 -6.37 -17.12
CA VAL A 105 13.02 -7.08 -16.44
C VAL A 105 13.33 -8.39 -17.17
N PHE A 106 12.33 -9.21 -17.47
CA PHE A 106 12.56 -10.52 -18.07
C PHE A 106 12.84 -10.46 -19.57
N GLU A 107 12.48 -9.40 -20.25
CA GLU A 107 12.84 -9.15 -21.65
C GLU A 107 14.20 -8.45 -21.80
N ASN A 108 14.81 -7.97 -20.71
CA ASN A 108 16.10 -7.27 -20.75
C ASN A 108 17.25 -8.26 -20.89
N GLN A 109 17.88 -8.27 -22.07
CA GLN A 109 18.97 -9.20 -22.38
C GLN A 109 20.29 -8.86 -21.68
N ASN A 110 20.41 -7.66 -21.12
CA ASN A 110 21.60 -7.24 -20.38
C ASN A 110 21.58 -7.68 -18.91
N LEU A 111 20.48 -8.25 -18.46
CA LEU A 111 20.34 -8.78 -17.11
C LEU A 111 20.49 -10.30 -17.12
N ASP A 112 21.37 -10.81 -16.26
CA ASP A 112 21.44 -12.26 -16.02
C ASP A 112 20.24 -12.70 -15.17
N LEU A 113 20.04 -14.01 -15.06
CA LEU A 113 18.89 -14.57 -14.36
C LEU A 113 18.88 -14.19 -12.87
N ALA A 114 20.05 -14.14 -12.24
CA ALA A 114 20.14 -13.76 -10.82
C ALA A 114 19.65 -12.33 -10.59
N ARG A 115 20.04 -11.39 -11.45
CA ARG A 115 19.59 -10.00 -11.37
C ARG A 115 18.11 -9.85 -11.72
N GLN A 116 17.63 -10.60 -12.70
CA GLN A 116 16.21 -10.62 -13.05
C GLN A 116 15.36 -11.04 -11.84
N TYR A 117 15.75 -12.10 -11.15
CA TYR A 117 15.03 -12.55 -9.94
C TYR A 117 15.16 -11.59 -8.77
N GLN A 118 16.32 -10.96 -8.61
CA GLN A 118 16.50 -9.93 -7.58
C GLN A 118 15.55 -8.76 -7.80
N LEU A 119 15.50 -8.23 -9.01
CA LEU A 119 14.60 -7.12 -9.37
C LEU A 119 13.13 -7.52 -9.28
N LYS A 120 12.78 -8.73 -9.69
CA LYS A 120 11.44 -9.28 -9.54
C LYS A 120 10.99 -9.24 -8.08
N THR A 121 11.84 -9.71 -7.17
CA THR A 121 11.53 -9.72 -5.73
C THR A 121 11.28 -8.31 -5.20
N ILE A 122 12.16 -7.37 -5.54
CA ILE A 122 12.05 -5.97 -5.11
C ILE A 122 10.76 -5.34 -5.66
N ILE A 123 10.49 -5.51 -6.94
CA ILE A 123 9.29 -4.94 -7.58
C ILE A 123 8.01 -5.50 -6.95
N LYS A 124 7.94 -6.82 -6.73
CA LYS A 124 6.78 -7.45 -6.11
C LYS A 124 6.57 -7.03 -4.65
N GLU A 125 7.65 -6.91 -3.89
CA GLU A 125 7.59 -6.44 -2.51
C GLU A 125 7.10 -5.00 -2.42
N LEU A 126 7.58 -4.13 -3.30
CA LEU A 126 7.10 -2.74 -3.37
C LEU A 126 5.63 -2.68 -3.77
N GLY A 127 5.21 -3.51 -4.74
CA GLY A 127 3.81 -3.59 -5.13
C GLY A 127 2.89 -4.06 -4.01
N SER A 128 3.40 -4.88 -3.09
CA SER A 128 2.64 -5.37 -1.95
C SER A 128 2.25 -4.28 -0.95
N ILE A 129 2.95 -3.15 -0.94
CA ILE A 129 2.63 -2.02 -0.04
C ILE A 129 1.26 -1.41 -0.42
N SER A 130 1.01 -1.17 -1.69
CA SER A 130 -0.26 -0.61 -2.13
C SER A 130 -1.42 -1.61 -1.97
N ASN A 131 -1.15 -2.92 -2.12
CA ASN A 131 -2.13 -3.96 -1.82
C ASN A 131 -2.52 -3.94 -0.33
N LEU A 132 -1.53 -3.79 0.54
CA LEU A 132 -1.77 -3.68 1.97
C LEU A 132 -2.53 -2.39 2.30
N ALA A 133 -2.21 -1.28 1.64
CA ALA A 133 -2.95 -0.03 1.80
C ALA A 133 -4.42 -0.20 1.41
N GLU A 134 -4.71 -0.94 0.35
CA GLU A 134 -6.09 -1.25 -0.07
C GLU A 134 -6.81 -2.08 0.99
N ASP A 135 -6.15 -3.12 1.54
CA ASP A 135 -6.73 -3.94 2.61
C ASP A 135 -7.04 -3.10 3.86
N VAL A 136 -6.14 -2.20 4.23
CA VAL A 136 -6.37 -1.27 5.34
C VAL A 136 -7.53 -0.33 5.04
N GLY A 137 -7.61 0.17 3.81
CA GLY A 137 -8.72 1.02 3.35
C GLY A 137 -10.07 0.32 3.49
N ASP A 138 -10.14 -0.96 3.14
CA ASP A 138 -11.35 -1.77 3.31
C ASP A 138 -11.74 -1.89 4.78
N ALA A 139 -10.76 -2.08 5.67
CA ALA A 139 -11.01 -2.12 7.11
C ALA A 139 -11.52 -0.77 7.64
N VAL A 140 -10.99 0.34 7.15
CA VAL A 140 -11.46 1.69 7.48
C VAL A 140 -12.91 1.88 7.04
N LEU A 141 -13.25 1.43 5.82
CA LEU A 141 -14.60 1.55 5.29
C LEU A 141 -15.62 0.75 6.11
N ILE A 142 -15.25 -0.45 6.56
CA ILE A 142 -16.09 -1.27 7.43
C ILE A 142 -16.41 -0.52 8.73
N ILE A 143 -15.40 0.07 9.36
CA ILE A 143 -15.58 0.85 10.59
C ILE A 143 -16.50 2.05 10.32
N ALA A 144 -16.23 2.81 9.26
CA ALA A 144 -17.02 3.98 8.90
C ALA A 144 -18.50 3.61 8.66
N SER A 145 -18.76 2.48 8.01
CA SER A 145 -20.10 1.98 7.74
C SER A 145 -20.85 1.66 9.04
N LYS A 146 -20.17 1.08 10.02
CA LYS A 146 -20.76 0.77 11.33
C LYS A 146 -21.01 2.03 12.16
N LEU A 147 -20.12 3.01 12.12
CA LEU A 147 -20.26 4.26 12.84
C LEU A 147 -21.34 5.17 12.22
N GLY A 148 -21.57 5.07 10.93
CA GLY A 148 -22.56 5.88 10.19
C GLY A 148 -24.01 5.41 10.33
N THR A 149 -24.24 4.24 10.94
CA THR A 149 -25.57 3.70 11.21
C THR A 149 -25.96 3.92 12.66
#